data_1cfc42f04ffcdc323792c4ff9c015c63
#
_entry.id   1cfc42f04ffcdc323792c4ff9c015c63
#
_cell.length_a   1.000
_cell.length_b   1.000
_cell.length_c   1.000
_cell.angle_alpha   90.00
_cell.angle_beta   90.00
_cell.angle_gamma   90.00
#
_symmetry.space_group_name_H-M   'P 1'
#
loop_
_entity.id
_entity.type
_entity.pdbx_description
1 polymer ?
#
loop_
_entity_poly.entity_id
_entity_poly.type
_entity_poly.pdbx_seq_one_letter_code
_entity_poly.pdbx_strand_id
1 'polypeptide(L)'
;MKNVIILIGSYCSGKTELAMNLAVTASGAGRRTLVVDLDRINDYFRMSDHMDLLTEKHVDIVSPTFAGKGVTQTNMPAAVASAFDSDWDLVVFDVGGDQAGALSLARYHQDFAALPEGSLEVYDIVNVFRPACETPEKILKLMGELEGFARQRVTGFVNNSNLLNFASADDLRQGYEILRETSDKSGIPIVHTTGRKKFLAEFLADGRDAKYIGEPIALETYMHRSWDSFAYGGI
;
A
#
# COMPACT_ATOMS: atom_id res chain seq x y z
N MET A 1 -4.32 11.10 17.48
CA MET A 1 -4.36 11.96 16.27
C MET A 1 -4.65 11.04 15.12
N LYS A 2 -5.58 11.38 14.25
CA LYS A 2 -5.93 10.59 13.06
C LYS A 2 -4.75 10.58 12.09
N ASN A 3 -4.37 9.39 11.63
CA ASN A 3 -3.39 9.23 10.57
C ASN A 3 -4.08 8.74 9.29
N VAL A 4 -3.80 9.40 8.19
CA VAL A 4 -4.28 9.01 6.86
C VAL A 4 -3.07 8.62 6.03
N ILE A 5 -3.07 7.39 5.51
CA ILE A 5 -2.01 6.84 4.67
C ILE A 5 -2.60 6.56 3.29
N ILE A 6 -1.97 7.09 2.26
CA ILE A 6 -2.31 6.79 0.86
C ILE A 6 -1.20 5.90 0.29
N LEU A 7 -1.55 4.74 -0.25
CA LEU A 7 -0.63 3.82 -0.92
C LEU A 7 -0.80 3.95 -2.43
N ILE A 8 0.21 4.50 -3.09
CA ILE A 8 0.32 4.55 -4.55
C ILE A 8 1.51 3.70 -5.01
N GLY A 9 1.72 3.56 -6.31
CA GLY A 9 2.84 2.80 -6.87
C GLY A 9 2.40 1.95 -8.05
N SER A 10 3.34 1.26 -8.67
CA SER A 10 3.10 0.46 -9.88
C SER A 10 2.07 -0.65 -9.66
N TYR A 11 1.49 -1.14 -10.76
CA TYR A 11 0.63 -2.32 -10.73
C TYR A 11 1.39 -3.53 -10.15
N CYS A 12 0.70 -4.30 -9.29
CA CYS A 12 1.29 -5.45 -8.59
C CYS A 12 2.53 -5.13 -7.73
N SER A 13 2.68 -3.91 -7.20
CA SER A 13 3.75 -3.58 -6.25
C SER A 13 3.49 -4.08 -4.82
N GLY A 14 2.27 -4.57 -4.52
CA GLY A 14 1.89 -5.11 -3.21
C GLY A 14 1.19 -4.11 -2.30
N LYS A 15 0.60 -3.04 -2.84
CA LYS A 15 -0.15 -2.02 -2.09
C LYS A 15 -1.25 -2.62 -1.23
N THR A 16 -2.12 -3.44 -1.81
CA THR A 16 -3.24 -4.09 -1.12
C THR A 16 -2.78 -4.98 0.04
N GLU A 17 -1.70 -5.77 -0.16
CA GLU A 17 -1.13 -6.60 0.91
C GLU A 17 -0.62 -5.73 2.07
N LEU A 18 0.08 -4.63 1.74
CA LEU A 18 0.55 -3.69 2.76
C LEU A 18 -0.61 -2.98 3.45
N ALA A 19 -1.65 -2.57 2.71
CA ALA A 19 -2.84 -1.93 3.29
C ALA A 19 -3.50 -2.83 4.34
N MET A 20 -3.66 -4.12 4.03
CA MET A 20 -4.21 -5.11 4.96
C MET A 20 -3.32 -5.28 6.20
N ASN A 21 -2.00 -5.40 6.01
CA ASN A 21 -1.07 -5.53 7.13
C ASN A 21 -1.09 -4.31 8.06
N LEU A 22 -1.06 -3.10 7.50
CA LEU A 22 -1.16 -1.87 8.29
C LEU A 22 -2.47 -1.80 9.08
N ALA A 23 -3.59 -2.11 8.41
CA ALA A 23 -4.92 -2.02 9.02
C ALA A 23 -5.11 -3.07 10.13
N VAL A 24 -4.75 -4.34 9.87
CA VAL A 24 -4.88 -5.42 10.86
C VAL A 24 -3.97 -5.18 12.06
N THR A 25 -2.74 -4.70 11.84
CA THR A 25 -1.81 -4.37 12.92
C THR A 25 -2.34 -3.23 13.78
N ALA A 26 -2.86 -2.18 13.16
CA ALA A 26 -3.40 -1.03 13.89
C ALA A 26 -4.66 -1.40 14.69
N SER A 27 -5.57 -2.15 14.09
CA SER A 27 -6.77 -2.64 14.77
C SER A 27 -6.42 -3.57 15.93
N GLY A 28 -5.44 -4.47 15.75
CA GLY A 28 -4.92 -5.33 16.82
C GLY A 28 -4.30 -4.55 17.99
N ALA A 29 -3.83 -3.33 17.75
CA ALA A 29 -3.39 -2.38 18.78
C ALA A 29 -4.52 -1.54 19.38
N GLY A 30 -5.79 -1.85 19.09
CA GLY A 30 -6.98 -1.16 19.59
C GLY A 30 -7.31 0.15 18.87
N ARG A 31 -6.70 0.43 17.72
CA ARG A 31 -6.99 1.62 16.92
C ARG A 31 -8.21 1.39 16.04
N ARG A 32 -9.12 2.36 16.00
CA ARG A 32 -10.26 2.34 15.07
C ARG A 32 -9.77 2.60 13.66
N THR A 33 -9.88 1.57 12.80
CA THR A 33 -9.19 1.54 11.51
C THR A 33 -10.16 1.36 10.35
N LEU A 34 -9.99 2.18 9.31
CA LEU A 34 -10.73 2.11 8.06
C LEU A 34 -9.77 1.86 6.89
N VAL A 35 -10.13 0.95 6.00
CA VAL A 35 -9.48 0.83 4.68
C VAL A 35 -10.45 1.32 3.61
N VAL A 36 -9.94 2.15 2.70
CA VAL A 36 -10.66 2.63 1.51
C VAL A 36 -9.99 2.01 0.29
N ASP A 37 -10.66 1.02 -0.29
CA ASP A 37 -10.22 0.35 -1.51
C ASP A 37 -10.70 1.16 -2.73
N LEU A 38 -9.77 1.77 -3.44
CA LEU A 38 -10.01 2.51 -4.69
C LEU A 38 -9.50 1.76 -5.93
N ASP A 39 -8.98 0.53 -5.78
CA ASP A 39 -8.56 -0.28 -6.93
C ASP A 39 -9.79 -0.91 -7.61
N ARG A 40 -10.15 -0.35 -8.75
CA ARG A 40 -11.34 -0.75 -9.53
C ARG A 40 -11.05 -1.78 -10.61
N ILE A 41 -9.79 -2.03 -10.91
CA ILE A 41 -9.36 -2.79 -12.10
C ILE A 41 -8.82 -4.17 -11.72
N ASN A 42 -8.42 -4.37 -10.48
CA ASN A 42 -7.80 -5.62 -10.03
C ASN A 42 -8.85 -6.71 -9.76
N ASP A 43 -9.13 -7.55 -10.76
CA ASP A 43 -10.06 -8.68 -10.63
C ASP A 43 -9.47 -9.88 -9.86
N TYR A 44 -8.15 -9.89 -9.61
CA TYR A 44 -7.44 -11.05 -9.04
C TYR A 44 -7.07 -10.92 -7.56
N PHE A 45 -7.00 -9.70 -7.05
CA PHE A 45 -6.61 -9.39 -5.67
C PHE A 45 -7.54 -8.31 -5.14
N ARG A 46 -8.79 -8.70 -4.83
CA ARG A 46 -9.76 -7.76 -4.29
C ARG A 46 -9.78 -7.85 -2.78
N MET A 47 -9.65 -6.71 -2.14
CA MET A 47 -9.81 -6.63 -0.68
C MET A 47 -11.21 -7.08 -0.24
N SER A 48 -12.22 -6.90 -1.09
CA SER A 48 -13.58 -7.39 -0.86
C SER A 48 -13.69 -8.91 -0.69
N ASP A 49 -12.77 -9.70 -1.23
CA ASP A 49 -12.77 -11.15 -1.10
C ASP A 49 -12.31 -11.61 0.31
N HIS A 50 -11.76 -10.67 1.10
CA HIS A 50 -11.26 -10.88 2.46
C HIS A 50 -12.11 -10.19 3.53
N MET A 51 -13.39 -9.90 3.22
CA MET A 51 -14.33 -9.22 4.13
C MET A 51 -14.50 -9.92 5.47
N ASP A 52 -14.58 -11.26 5.46
CA ASP A 52 -14.76 -12.04 6.69
C ASP A 52 -13.54 -11.87 7.60
N LEU A 53 -12.33 -11.90 7.02
CA LEU A 53 -11.09 -11.65 7.75
C LEU A 53 -11.05 -10.23 8.34
N LEU A 54 -11.36 -9.21 7.53
CA LEU A 54 -11.34 -7.82 7.98
C LEU A 54 -12.37 -7.60 9.09
N THR A 55 -13.56 -8.20 8.98
CA THR A 55 -14.59 -8.16 10.02
C THR A 55 -14.11 -8.84 11.32
N GLU A 56 -13.50 -10.02 11.21
CA GLU A 56 -12.91 -10.73 12.36
C GLU A 56 -11.81 -9.89 13.04
N LYS A 57 -11.04 -9.17 12.25
CA LYS A 57 -9.96 -8.29 12.74
C LYS A 57 -10.43 -6.88 13.11
N HIS A 58 -11.75 -6.62 13.13
CA HIS A 58 -12.33 -5.31 13.47
C HIS A 58 -11.81 -4.15 12.62
N VAL A 59 -11.58 -4.40 11.33
CA VAL A 59 -11.21 -3.39 10.34
C VAL A 59 -12.43 -3.04 9.50
N ASP A 60 -12.80 -1.77 9.50
CA ASP A 60 -13.86 -1.28 8.62
C ASP A 60 -13.31 -1.10 7.18
N ILE A 61 -14.18 -1.32 6.19
CA ILE A 61 -13.80 -1.20 4.77
C ILE A 61 -14.84 -0.45 3.96
N VAL A 62 -14.36 0.41 3.07
CA VAL A 62 -15.12 1.02 1.97
C VAL A 62 -14.53 0.55 0.66
N SER A 63 -15.30 -0.20 -0.15
CA SER A 63 -14.85 -0.73 -1.44
C SER A 63 -15.96 -0.58 -2.50
N PRO A 64 -15.59 -0.31 -3.78
CA PRO A 64 -16.56 -0.23 -4.88
C PRO A 64 -17.29 -1.54 -5.15
N THR A 65 -16.75 -2.67 -4.72
CA THR A 65 -17.26 -4.02 -5.02
C THR A 65 -18.42 -4.45 -4.12
N PHE A 66 -18.92 -3.58 -3.22
CA PHE A 66 -20.14 -3.82 -2.45
C PHE A 66 -21.43 -3.88 -3.28
N ALA A 67 -21.34 -3.91 -4.61
CA ALA A 67 -22.49 -4.00 -5.52
C ALA A 67 -23.41 -5.22 -5.29
N GLY A 68 -22.97 -6.25 -4.54
CA GLY A 68 -23.78 -7.40 -4.15
C GLY A 68 -24.65 -7.19 -2.89
N LYS A 69 -24.43 -6.12 -2.11
CA LYS A 69 -25.16 -5.82 -0.86
C LYS A 69 -25.89 -4.47 -0.88
N GLY A 70 -26.31 -3.98 -2.04
CA GLY A 70 -27.16 -2.79 -2.16
C GLY A 70 -26.43 -1.45 -2.14
N VAL A 71 -25.10 -1.41 -2.15
CA VAL A 71 -24.32 -0.19 -2.36
C VAL A 71 -24.09 -0.03 -3.86
N THR A 72 -24.89 0.82 -4.49
CA THR A 72 -24.70 1.19 -5.90
C THR A 72 -23.48 2.08 -6.05
N GLN A 73 -22.87 2.10 -7.23
CA GLN A 73 -21.72 3.00 -7.55
C GLN A 73 -22.01 4.49 -7.25
N THR A 74 -23.26 4.87 -7.15
CA THR A 74 -23.71 6.22 -6.77
C THR A 74 -23.43 6.57 -5.31
N ASN A 75 -23.28 5.59 -4.41
CA ASN A 75 -23.05 5.84 -2.98
C ASN A 75 -21.55 5.84 -2.58
N MET A 76 -20.67 5.46 -3.50
CA MET A 76 -19.20 5.44 -3.25
C MET A 76 -18.64 6.79 -2.75
N PRO A 77 -18.96 7.93 -3.37
CA PRO A 77 -18.44 9.22 -2.89
C PRO A 77 -18.83 9.53 -1.46
N ALA A 78 -20.07 9.20 -1.05
CA ALA A 78 -20.54 9.41 0.32
C ALA A 78 -19.86 8.45 1.33
N ALA A 79 -19.66 7.19 0.93
CA ALA A 79 -18.95 6.22 1.77
C ALA A 79 -17.47 6.61 1.97
N VAL A 80 -16.79 7.08 0.92
CA VAL A 80 -15.42 7.56 1.03
C VAL A 80 -15.34 8.84 1.88
N ALA A 81 -16.37 9.71 1.87
CA ALA A 81 -16.41 10.89 2.70
C ALA A 81 -16.29 10.57 4.19
N SER A 82 -16.83 9.42 4.65
CA SER A 82 -16.68 8.96 6.03
C SER A 82 -15.21 8.72 6.45
N ALA A 83 -14.32 8.53 5.49
CA ALA A 83 -12.88 8.41 5.76
C ALA A 83 -12.29 9.71 6.34
N PHE A 84 -12.95 10.85 6.13
CA PHE A 84 -12.50 12.15 6.64
C PHE A 84 -13.14 12.53 8.00
N ASP A 85 -14.06 11.71 8.52
CA ASP A 85 -14.64 11.89 9.85
C ASP A 85 -13.57 11.76 10.95
N SER A 86 -13.80 12.42 12.09
CA SER A 86 -12.84 12.47 13.20
C SER A 86 -12.71 11.16 14.00
N ASP A 87 -13.56 10.20 13.72
CA ASP A 87 -13.72 8.99 14.54
C ASP A 87 -12.65 7.91 14.28
N TRP A 88 -11.86 8.06 13.22
CA TRP A 88 -10.82 7.11 12.85
C TRP A 88 -9.46 7.47 13.46
N ASP A 89 -8.74 6.45 13.96
CA ASP A 89 -7.34 6.59 14.37
C ASP A 89 -6.38 6.35 13.21
N LEU A 90 -6.77 5.47 12.28
CA LEU A 90 -6.05 5.20 11.03
C LEU A 90 -7.01 5.05 9.87
N VAL A 91 -6.71 5.69 8.77
CA VAL A 91 -7.35 5.44 7.46
C VAL A 91 -6.28 5.10 6.44
N VAL A 92 -6.44 3.98 5.75
CA VAL A 92 -5.53 3.54 4.67
C VAL A 92 -6.28 3.56 3.35
N PHE A 93 -5.80 4.35 2.39
CA PHE A 93 -6.29 4.34 1.02
C PHE A 93 -5.43 3.41 0.17
N ASP A 94 -6.03 2.31 -0.32
CA ASP A 94 -5.42 1.42 -1.30
C ASP A 94 -5.83 1.87 -2.71
N VAL A 95 -4.85 2.30 -3.50
CA VAL A 95 -5.09 2.95 -4.80
C VAL A 95 -4.64 2.05 -5.93
N GLY A 96 -5.45 1.94 -6.98
CA GLY A 96 -5.06 1.20 -8.18
C GLY A 96 -3.73 1.69 -8.76
N GLY A 97 -2.92 0.76 -9.27
CA GLY A 97 -1.55 1.02 -9.74
C GLY A 97 -1.46 1.67 -11.12
N ASP A 98 -2.52 2.32 -11.57
CA ASP A 98 -2.65 2.95 -12.87
C ASP A 98 -3.16 4.40 -12.77
N GLN A 99 -3.22 5.06 -13.91
CA GLN A 99 -3.74 6.43 -14.03
C GLN A 99 -5.17 6.56 -13.49
N ALA A 100 -6.04 5.59 -13.74
CA ALA A 100 -7.45 5.66 -13.33
C ALA A 100 -7.60 5.55 -11.81
N GLY A 101 -6.80 4.67 -11.18
CA GLY A 101 -6.71 4.55 -9.73
C GLY A 101 -6.22 5.85 -9.10
N ALA A 102 -5.11 6.41 -9.57
CA ALA A 102 -4.57 7.67 -9.06
C ALA A 102 -5.55 8.83 -9.26
N LEU A 103 -6.24 8.91 -10.41
CA LEU A 103 -7.24 9.95 -10.68
C LEU A 103 -8.45 9.87 -9.73
N SER A 104 -8.76 8.68 -9.19
CA SER A 104 -9.85 8.52 -8.23
C SER A 104 -9.64 9.32 -6.95
N LEU A 105 -8.39 9.53 -6.52
CA LEU A 105 -8.01 10.35 -5.38
C LEU A 105 -8.23 11.85 -5.62
N ALA A 106 -8.07 12.32 -6.86
CA ALA A 106 -8.17 13.75 -7.17
C ALA A 106 -9.52 14.38 -6.77
N ARG A 107 -10.56 13.56 -6.68
CA ARG A 107 -11.90 13.99 -6.21
C ARG A 107 -11.90 14.49 -4.78
N TYR A 108 -11.02 13.93 -3.95
CA TYR A 108 -10.94 14.19 -2.51
C TYR A 108 -9.78 15.14 -2.17
N HIS A 109 -9.21 15.83 -3.19
CA HIS A 109 -8.08 16.72 -2.99
C HIS A 109 -8.33 17.80 -1.91
N GLN A 110 -9.54 18.37 -1.88
CA GLN A 110 -9.89 19.38 -0.87
C GLN A 110 -10.01 18.76 0.53
N ASP A 111 -10.57 17.56 0.63
CA ASP A 111 -10.69 16.84 1.91
C ASP A 111 -9.32 16.49 2.48
N PHE A 112 -8.38 16.01 1.63
CA PHE A 112 -6.99 15.78 2.04
C PHE A 112 -6.30 17.08 2.46
N ALA A 113 -6.52 18.19 1.74
CA ALA A 113 -5.94 19.48 2.05
C ALA A 113 -6.46 20.08 3.37
N ALA A 114 -7.65 19.68 3.81
CA ALA A 114 -8.26 20.11 5.07
C ALA A 114 -7.78 19.28 6.29
N LEU A 115 -7.02 18.21 6.07
CA LEU A 115 -6.48 17.42 7.17
C LEU A 115 -5.45 18.23 7.98
N PRO A 116 -5.31 17.96 9.29
CA PRO A 116 -4.28 18.57 10.10
C PRO A 116 -2.88 18.32 9.53
N GLU A 117 -2.00 19.30 9.67
CA GLU A 117 -0.59 19.15 9.26
C GLU A 117 0.05 17.91 9.91
N GLY A 118 0.78 17.13 9.11
CA GLY A 118 1.45 15.91 9.56
C GLY A 118 0.53 14.70 9.78
N SER A 119 -0.76 14.79 9.44
CA SER A 119 -1.69 13.66 9.54
C SER A 119 -1.87 12.88 8.23
N LEU A 120 -1.35 13.37 7.12
CA LEU A 120 -1.40 12.74 5.80
C LEU A 120 -0.01 12.27 5.39
N GLU A 121 0.08 10.99 5.04
CA GLU A 121 1.27 10.37 4.48
C GLU A 121 0.92 9.71 3.15
N VAL A 122 1.76 9.90 2.15
CA VAL A 122 1.59 9.34 0.81
C VAL A 122 2.81 8.51 0.47
N TYR A 123 2.63 7.20 0.39
CA TYR A 123 3.72 6.27 0.17
C TYR A 123 3.70 5.72 -1.25
N ASP A 124 4.83 5.81 -1.94
CA ASP A 124 5.07 5.09 -3.19
C ASP A 124 5.63 3.70 -2.89
N ILE A 125 4.82 2.68 -3.15
CA ILE A 125 5.17 1.28 -2.90
C ILE A 125 5.95 0.74 -4.08
N VAL A 126 7.25 0.56 -3.88
CA VAL A 126 8.17 0.16 -4.92
C VAL A 126 8.52 -1.32 -4.83
N ASN A 127 8.30 -2.04 -5.92
CA ASN A 127 8.86 -3.35 -6.18
C ASN A 127 9.76 -3.27 -7.43
N VAL A 128 11.07 -3.34 -7.25
CA VAL A 128 12.06 -3.15 -8.33
C VAL A 128 12.00 -4.21 -9.42
N PHE A 129 11.28 -5.32 -9.21
CA PHE A 129 11.02 -6.34 -10.22
C PHE A 129 9.82 -6.01 -11.13
N ARG A 130 9.25 -4.83 -10.99
CA ARG A 130 8.22 -4.33 -11.93
C ARG A 130 8.88 -3.49 -13.01
N PRO A 131 8.50 -3.66 -14.29
CA PRO A 131 9.17 -2.97 -15.42
C PRO A 131 9.23 -1.44 -15.28
N ALA A 132 8.25 -0.85 -14.60
CA ALA A 132 8.21 0.59 -14.33
C ALA A 132 9.07 1.03 -13.13
N CYS A 133 9.70 0.09 -12.40
CA CYS A 133 10.44 0.36 -11.15
C CYS A 133 11.87 -0.22 -11.15
N GLU A 134 12.39 -0.65 -12.29
CA GLU A 134 13.71 -1.29 -12.41
C GLU A 134 14.89 -0.36 -12.18
N THR A 135 14.69 0.95 -12.37
CA THR A 135 15.75 1.97 -12.18
C THR A 135 15.19 3.20 -11.48
N PRO A 136 16.07 4.00 -10.84
CA PRO A 136 15.67 5.26 -10.20
C PRO A 136 14.91 6.20 -11.13
N GLU A 137 15.33 6.33 -12.40
CA GLU A 137 14.69 7.22 -13.38
C GLU A 137 13.25 6.76 -13.69
N LYS A 138 13.03 5.44 -13.82
CA LYS A 138 11.71 4.86 -14.05
C LYS A 138 10.79 5.09 -12.84
N ILE A 139 11.31 4.87 -11.62
CA ILE A 139 10.56 5.12 -10.38
C ILE A 139 10.14 6.59 -10.31
N LEU A 140 11.08 7.52 -10.45
CA LEU A 140 10.80 8.96 -10.37
C LEU A 140 9.85 9.44 -11.48
N LYS A 141 9.94 8.86 -12.68
CA LYS A 141 9.00 9.15 -13.77
C LYS A 141 7.59 8.71 -13.41
N LEU A 142 7.42 7.44 -13.00
CA LEU A 142 6.11 6.90 -12.62
C LEU A 142 5.52 7.67 -11.44
N MET A 143 6.33 7.94 -10.41
CA MET A 143 5.92 8.73 -9.25
C MET A 143 5.37 10.10 -9.67
N GLY A 144 6.09 10.84 -10.54
CA GLY A 144 5.64 12.14 -11.02
C GLY A 144 4.32 12.08 -11.81
N GLU A 145 4.11 11.01 -12.59
CA GLU A 145 2.84 10.77 -13.28
C GLU A 145 1.71 10.51 -12.28
N LEU A 146 1.93 9.63 -11.29
CA LEU A 146 0.93 9.30 -10.26
C LEU A 146 0.60 10.52 -9.38
N GLU A 147 1.58 11.31 -8.96
CA GLU A 147 1.37 12.56 -8.22
C GLU A 147 0.48 13.54 -8.99
N GLY A 148 0.74 13.67 -10.30
CA GLY A 148 -0.04 14.56 -11.18
C GLY A 148 -1.50 14.15 -11.26
N PHE A 149 -1.79 12.85 -11.40
CA PHE A 149 -3.15 12.32 -11.46
C PHE A 149 -3.85 12.34 -10.09
N ALA A 150 -3.15 11.93 -9.03
CA ALA A 150 -3.68 11.86 -7.67
C ALA A 150 -3.88 13.25 -7.04
N ARG A 151 -3.19 14.25 -7.53
CA ARG A 151 -3.05 15.58 -6.89
C ARG A 151 -2.56 15.48 -5.43
N GLN A 152 -1.67 14.51 -5.20
CA GLN A 152 -1.01 14.28 -3.91
C GLN A 152 0.49 14.16 -4.13
N ARG A 153 1.27 14.66 -3.16
CA ARG A 153 2.74 14.55 -3.20
C ARG A 153 3.19 13.34 -2.40
N VAL A 154 4.11 12.56 -2.95
CA VAL A 154 4.75 11.45 -2.25
C VAL A 154 5.58 11.99 -1.09
N THR A 155 5.37 11.44 0.10
CA THR A 155 6.08 11.78 1.32
C THR A 155 7.15 10.75 1.70
N GLY A 156 7.07 9.54 1.12
CA GLY A 156 8.04 8.49 1.40
C GLY A 156 7.96 7.32 0.42
N PHE A 157 9.10 6.65 0.24
CA PHE A 157 9.18 5.37 -0.47
C PHE A 157 9.05 4.20 0.48
N VAL A 158 8.44 3.12 0.00
CA VAL A 158 8.42 1.83 0.69
C VAL A 158 9.12 0.79 -0.18
N ASN A 159 10.20 0.19 0.32
CA ASN A 159 10.82 -0.95 -0.33
C ASN A 159 9.97 -2.20 -0.07
N ASN A 160 9.21 -2.62 -1.07
CA ASN A 160 8.44 -3.86 -1.07
C ASN A 160 8.89 -4.78 -2.21
N SER A 161 10.21 -4.84 -2.46
CA SER A 161 10.80 -5.64 -3.52
C SER A 161 10.73 -7.11 -3.18
N ASN A 162 10.01 -7.86 -4.01
CA ASN A 162 9.83 -9.30 -3.83
C ASN A 162 9.40 -10.00 -5.11
N LEU A 163 9.67 -11.30 -5.19
CA LEU A 163 9.25 -12.22 -6.26
C LEU A 163 8.18 -13.21 -5.79
N LEU A 164 7.31 -12.79 -4.86
CA LEU A 164 6.20 -13.60 -4.32
C LEU A 164 6.68 -14.93 -3.72
N ASN A 165 6.34 -16.07 -4.35
CA ASN A 165 6.71 -17.41 -3.87
C ASN A 165 8.21 -17.69 -3.96
N PHE A 166 8.93 -16.95 -4.81
CA PHE A 166 10.39 -17.02 -4.97
C PHE A 166 11.12 -15.91 -4.21
N ALA A 167 10.40 -15.18 -3.32
CA ALA A 167 10.98 -14.10 -2.57
C ALA A 167 12.16 -14.55 -1.70
N SER A 168 13.13 -13.67 -1.57
CA SER A 168 14.35 -13.86 -0.79
C SER A 168 14.79 -12.53 -0.15
N ALA A 169 15.80 -12.59 0.73
CA ALA A 169 16.44 -11.40 1.26
C ALA A 169 17.20 -10.61 0.17
N ASP A 170 17.64 -11.28 -0.90
CA ASP A 170 18.34 -10.63 -2.01
C ASP A 170 17.42 -9.67 -2.78
N ASP A 171 16.13 -9.95 -2.82
CA ASP A 171 15.16 -9.04 -3.43
C ASP A 171 15.14 -7.69 -2.69
N LEU A 172 15.16 -7.73 -1.36
CA LEU A 172 15.22 -6.53 -0.52
C LEU A 172 16.55 -5.80 -0.66
N ARG A 173 17.66 -6.55 -0.83
CA ARG A 173 18.99 -5.99 -1.09
C ARG A 173 19.02 -5.23 -2.41
N GLN A 174 18.46 -5.80 -3.46
CA GLN A 174 18.36 -5.12 -4.76
C GLN A 174 17.45 -3.88 -4.67
N GLY A 175 16.30 -3.99 -3.99
CA GLY A 175 15.43 -2.86 -3.73
C GLY A 175 16.11 -1.74 -2.96
N TYR A 176 16.90 -2.07 -1.94
CA TYR A 176 17.67 -1.12 -1.15
C TYR A 176 18.64 -0.30 -2.01
N GLU A 177 19.42 -0.93 -2.89
CA GLU A 177 20.41 -0.22 -3.73
C GLU A 177 19.73 0.76 -4.70
N ILE A 178 18.64 0.33 -5.35
CA ILE A 178 17.90 1.17 -6.30
C ILE A 178 17.18 2.31 -5.56
N LEU A 179 16.52 2.03 -4.44
CA LEU A 179 15.79 3.04 -3.70
C LEU A 179 16.70 4.02 -2.97
N ARG A 180 17.89 3.60 -2.52
CA ARG A 180 18.90 4.50 -1.99
C ARG A 180 19.23 5.59 -3.00
N GLU A 181 19.54 5.21 -4.24
CA GLU A 181 19.83 6.16 -5.32
C GLU A 181 18.60 7.02 -5.66
N THR A 182 17.40 6.42 -5.67
CA THR A 182 16.13 7.13 -5.90
C THR A 182 15.89 8.20 -4.84
N SER A 183 16.09 7.85 -3.57
CA SER A 183 15.94 8.76 -2.43
C SER A 183 16.97 9.90 -2.48
N ASP A 184 18.23 9.61 -2.78
CA ASP A 184 19.28 10.64 -2.91
C ASP A 184 19.01 11.61 -4.08
N LYS A 185 18.45 11.14 -5.20
CA LYS A 185 18.07 11.97 -6.36
C LYS A 185 16.86 12.86 -6.09
N SER A 186 15.85 12.34 -5.36
CA SER A 186 14.57 13.05 -5.14
C SER A 186 14.54 13.86 -3.84
N GLY A 187 15.36 13.50 -2.86
CA GLY A 187 15.26 14.01 -1.50
C GLY A 187 14.10 13.39 -0.68
N ILE A 188 13.32 12.45 -1.25
CA ILE A 188 12.22 11.79 -0.56
C ILE A 188 12.78 10.61 0.25
N PRO A 189 12.44 10.49 1.56
CA PRO A 189 12.98 9.43 2.41
C PRO A 189 12.40 8.05 2.05
N ILE A 190 13.15 6.99 2.37
CA ILE A 190 12.61 5.64 2.49
C ILE A 190 12.04 5.51 3.89
N VAL A 191 10.72 5.34 3.99
CA VAL A 191 10.02 5.31 5.28
C VAL A 191 9.84 3.90 5.82
N HIS A 192 9.71 2.92 4.93
CA HIS A 192 9.57 1.52 5.31
C HIS A 192 10.32 0.58 4.37
N THR A 193 10.78 -0.55 4.92
CA THR A 193 11.14 -1.75 4.17
C THR A 193 10.24 -2.89 4.64
N THR A 194 9.55 -3.55 3.71
CA THR A 194 8.54 -4.55 4.02
C THR A 194 8.90 -5.89 3.42
N GLY A 195 8.55 -6.98 4.09
CA GLY A 195 8.81 -8.32 3.61
C GLY A 195 8.37 -9.39 4.59
N ARG A 196 8.38 -10.65 4.16
CA ARG A 196 8.14 -11.77 5.07
C ARG A 196 9.18 -11.77 6.18
N LYS A 197 8.75 -12.01 7.43
CA LYS A 197 9.57 -11.93 8.64
C LYS A 197 10.95 -12.56 8.51
N LYS A 198 11.05 -13.75 7.89
CA LYS A 198 12.32 -14.46 7.69
C LYS A 198 13.31 -13.65 6.85
N PHE A 199 12.86 -13.18 5.68
CA PHE A 199 13.73 -12.49 4.71
C PHE A 199 14.06 -11.08 5.17
N LEU A 200 13.11 -10.41 5.84
CA LEU A 200 13.33 -9.11 6.43
C LEU A 200 14.39 -9.19 7.56
N ALA A 201 14.32 -10.18 8.42
CA ALA A 201 15.32 -10.38 9.48
C ALA A 201 16.71 -10.66 8.91
N GLU A 202 16.81 -11.47 7.85
CA GLU A 202 18.07 -11.73 7.15
C GLU A 202 18.64 -10.47 6.52
N PHE A 203 17.82 -9.68 5.84
CA PHE A 203 18.23 -8.41 5.23
C PHE A 203 18.72 -7.40 6.30
N LEU A 204 18.03 -7.29 7.44
CA LEU A 204 18.41 -6.38 8.52
C LEU A 204 19.74 -6.77 9.19
N ALA A 205 20.09 -8.05 9.19
CA ALA A 205 21.36 -8.53 9.73
C ALA A 205 22.60 -8.08 8.92
N ASP A 206 22.42 -7.56 7.70
CA ASP A 206 23.52 -7.07 6.87
C ASP A 206 24.19 -5.80 7.43
N GLY A 207 23.59 -5.10 8.39
CA GLY A 207 24.13 -3.86 8.97
C GLY A 207 24.17 -2.67 8.01
N ARG A 208 23.21 -2.60 7.09
CA ARG A 208 23.06 -1.49 6.11
C ARG A 208 22.67 -0.19 6.78
N ASP A 209 22.88 0.94 6.09
CA ASP A 209 22.53 2.26 6.61
C ASP A 209 21.01 2.38 6.84
N ALA A 210 20.63 2.58 8.11
CA ALA A 210 19.24 2.69 8.53
C ALA A 210 18.48 3.85 7.85
N LYS A 211 19.19 4.90 7.42
CA LYS A 211 18.60 6.01 6.65
C LYS A 211 17.84 5.53 5.41
N TYR A 212 18.31 4.45 4.78
CA TYR A 212 17.73 3.91 3.55
C TYR A 212 16.93 2.61 3.76
N ILE A 213 16.62 2.26 5.01
CA ILE A 213 15.79 1.14 5.38
C ILE A 213 14.40 1.62 5.83
N GLY A 214 14.36 2.71 6.60
CA GLY A 214 13.16 3.15 7.30
C GLY A 214 12.75 2.18 8.40
N GLU A 215 11.47 2.21 8.78
CA GLU A 215 10.92 1.28 9.77
C GLU A 215 10.59 -0.07 9.10
N PRO A 216 11.16 -1.18 9.58
CA PRO A 216 10.88 -2.49 9.02
C PRO A 216 9.47 -2.98 9.36
N ILE A 217 8.71 -3.45 8.37
CA ILE A 217 7.39 -4.04 8.57
C ILE A 217 7.39 -5.49 8.09
N ALA A 218 7.24 -6.43 9.01
CA ALA A 218 7.04 -7.83 8.67
C ALA A 218 5.61 -8.05 8.15
N LEU A 219 5.50 -8.58 6.93
CA LEU A 219 4.22 -8.84 6.30
C LEU A 219 3.76 -10.29 6.56
N GLU A 220 2.50 -10.40 6.96
CA GLU A 220 1.72 -11.62 6.84
C GLU A 220 1.08 -11.68 5.45
N THR A 221 0.92 -12.87 4.89
CA THR A 221 0.32 -13.02 3.55
C THR A 221 -1.19 -13.20 3.70
N TYR A 222 -1.95 -12.19 3.35
CA TYR A 222 -3.41 -12.21 3.38
C TYR A 222 -4.02 -12.49 1.99
N MET A 223 -3.36 -11.98 0.94
CA MET A 223 -3.85 -12.08 -0.45
C MET A 223 -3.40 -13.40 -1.08
N HIS A 224 -4.12 -14.49 -0.78
CA HIS A 224 -3.89 -15.80 -1.40
C HIS A 224 -4.66 -15.94 -2.71
N ARG A 225 -4.03 -16.51 -3.72
CA ARG A 225 -4.73 -16.92 -4.94
C ARG A 225 -5.42 -18.27 -4.71
N SER A 226 -6.64 -18.40 -5.19
CA SER A 226 -7.39 -19.68 -5.08
C SER A 226 -6.64 -20.86 -5.71
N TRP A 227 -5.81 -20.63 -6.72
CA TRP A 227 -4.98 -21.68 -7.35
C TRP A 227 -3.65 -21.95 -6.62
N ASP A 228 -3.19 -21.11 -5.70
CA ASP A 228 -1.99 -21.42 -4.92
C ASP A 228 -2.21 -22.67 -4.04
N SER A 229 -3.46 -22.96 -3.65
CA SER A 229 -3.83 -24.19 -2.94
C SER A 229 -3.71 -25.45 -3.81
N PHE A 230 -3.81 -25.33 -5.13
CA PHE A 230 -3.64 -26.46 -6.06
C PHE A 230 -2.18 -26.73 -6.45
N ALA A 231 -1.31 -25.70 -6.38
CA ALA A 231 0.10 -25.84 -6.71
C ALA A 231 0.93 -26.54 -5.62
N TYR A 232 0.44 -26.59 -4.38
CA TYR A 232 1.16 -27.12 -3.23
C TYR A 232 0.44 -28.26 -2.49
N GLY A 233 -0.70 -28.72 -3.00
CA GLY A 233 -1.51 -29.81 -2.43
C GLY A 233 -1.11 -31.20 -2.88
N GLY A 234 0.10 -31.40 -3.38
CA GLY A 234 0.55 -32.71 -3.88
C GLY A 234 2.07 -32.87 -3.78
N ILE A 235 2.59 -33.05 -2.60
CA ILE A 235 3.68 -34.02 -2.25
C ILE A 235 3.62 -34.24 -0.74
#